data_8ba38fbf18392a4cfa8d05fb2ad88863
#
_entry.id   8ba38fbf18392a4cfa8d05fb2ad88863
#
_cell.length_a   1.000
_cell.length_b   1.000
_cell.length_c   1.000
_cell.angle_alpha   90.00
_cell.angle_beta   90.00
_cell.angle_gamma   90.00
#
_symmetry.space_group_name_H-M   'P 1'
#
loop_
_entity.id
_entity.type
_entity.pdbx_description
1 polymer ?
#
loop_
_entity_poly.entity_id
_entity_poly.type
_entity_poly.pdbx_seq_one_letter_code
_entity_poly.pdbx_strand_id
1 'polypeptide(L)'
;DTLVGTDSHTTMINGLGVLGWGVGGIEAEAAMLGQPVSMLIPEVIGFKLTGKLKEGITATDLVLTVTQMLRKKGVVGKFVEFYGDGLADLPLADRATIANMAPEYGATCGFFPVDDVTLGYLRLSGRPAEVVKLVEAYSKAQGLWRLPGQEPVFTDSLALDMGSVEASLAGPKRPQDRVSLPNVAQAFSDFMDLQFKPTSKEEGRLESEGGGGVAVGNADLVGETEYEYEGQTYRLKNGAVVIAAITSCTNTSNPSVMMAAGLLAKKAVEKGLTRKPWVKSSLAPGSKVVTDYYKAAGLTQYLDQLGFSLVGYGCTTCIGNSGPLPEPIEKAIQKADLTVASVLSGNRNFEGRVHPLVKTNWLASPPLVVAYALAG
;
A
#
# COMPACT_ATOMS: atom_id res chain seq x y z
N ASP A 1 -4.50 6.37 -26.76
CA ASP A 1 -3.53 5.30 -26.75
C ASP A 1 -3.85 4.32 -25.63
N THR A 2 -3.62 3.02 -25.86
CA THR A 2 -3.78 1.95 -24.87
C THR A 2 -2.45 1.26 -24.62
N LEU A 3 -2.27 0.76 -23.40
CA LEU A 3 -1.08 0.03 -22.98
C LEU A 3 -1.49 -1.25 -22.25
N VAL A 4 -0.91 -2.38 -22.63
CA VAL A 4 -1.01 -3.63 -21.88
C VAL A 4 0.37 -4.07 -21.40
N GLY A 5 0.42 -4.69 -20.24
CA GLY A 5 1.68 -5.18 -19.66
C GLY A 5 1.44 -6.30 -18.66
N THR A 6 2.46 -7.14 -18.48
CA THR A 6 2.40 -8.27 -17.54
C THR A 6 2.67 -7.86 -16.09
N ASP A 7 3.13 -6.63 -15.86
CA ASP A 7 3.39 -6.10 -14.51
C ASP A 7 2.09 -5.63 -13.84
N SER A 8 1.90 -5.95 -12.57
CA SER A 8 0.75 -5.48 -11.78
C SER A 8 0.71 -3.96 -11.62
N HIS A 9 1.82 -3.26 -11.86
CA HIS A 9 1.93 -1.80 -11.83
C HIS A 9 1.62 -1.13 -13.19
N THR A 10 1.27 -1.89 -14.23
CA THR A 10 0.90 -1.35 -15.55
C THR A 10 -0.23 -0.32 -15.44
N THR A 11 -1.17 -0.51 -14.54
CA THR A 11 -2.30 0.41 -14.32
C THR A 11 -1.88 1.80 -13.84
N MET A 12 -0.65 1.99 -13.37
CA MET A 12 -0.13 3.30 -12.97
C MET A 12 -0.16 4.33 -14.10
N ILE A 13 -0.03 3.89 -15.35
CA ILE A 13 -0.02 4.78 -16.52
C ILE A 13 -1.33 5.56 -16.70
N ASN A 14 -2.43 5.05 -16.13
CA ASN A 14 -3.72 5.73 -16.17
C ASN A 14 -3.70 7.10 -15.44
N GLY A 15 -2.78 7.28 -14.48
CA GLY A 15 -2.55 8.58 -13.85
C GLY A 15 -2.06 9.66 -14.82
N LEU A 16 -1.46 9.26 -15.96
CA LEU A 16 -1.04 10.13 -17.05
C LEU A 16 -2.11 10.35 -18.12
N GLY A 17 -3.28 9.72 -18.00
CA GLY A 17 -4.32 9.75 -19.02
C GLY A 17 -4.07 8.80 -20.20
N VAL A 18 -3.24 7.77 -19.99
CA VAL A 18 -3.06 6.65 -20.93
C VAL A 18 -3.84 5.47 -20.40
N LEU A 19 -4.76 4.93 -21.19
CA LEU A 19 -5.59 3.79 -20.81
C LEU A 19 -4.73 2.52 -20.79
N GLY A 20 -4.47 1.96 -19.60
CA GLY A 20 -3.58 0.82 -19.43
C GLY A 20 -4.06 -0.16 -18.37
N TRP A 21 -3.81 -1.46 -18.60
CA TRP A 21 -4.11 -2.52 -17.63
C TRP A 21 -3.16 -3.71 -17.73
N GLY A 22 -3.13 -4.49 -16.66
CA GLY A 22 -2.36 -5.73 -16.59
C GLY A 22 -3.03 -6.86 -17.38
N VAL A 23 -2.23 -7.66 -18.05
CA VAL A 23 -2.65 -8.86 -18.78
C VAL A 23 -1.86 -10.08 -18.31
N GLY A 24 -2.41 -11.27 -18.50
CA GLY A 24 -1.69 -12.52 -18.28
C GLY A 24 -0.59 -12.75 -19.35
N GLY A 25 0.31 -13.69 -19.07
CA GLY A 25 1.42 -13.99 -19.99
C GLY A 25 0.96 -14.40 -21.39
N ILE A 26 -0.08 -15.22 -21.50
CA ILE A 26 -0.66 -15.66 -22.78
C ILE A 26 -1.25 -14.49 -23.57
N GLU A 27 -1.94 -13.57 -22.91
CA GLU A 27 -2.49 -12.37 -23.55
C GLU A 27 -1.38 -11.43 -24.03
N ALA A 28 -0.32 -11.28 -23.22
CA ALA A 28 0.85 -10.49 -23.62
C ALA A 28 1.56 -11.11 -24.85
N GLU A 29 1.71 -12.43 -24.87
CA GLU A 29 2.28 -13.15 -26.00
C GLU A 29 1.41 -12.97 -27.25
N ALA A 30 0.10 -13.11 -27.13
CA ALA A 30 -0.83 -12.86 -28.23
C ALA A 30 -0.69 -11.42 -28.77
N ALA A 31 -0.62 -10.42 -27.88
CA ALA A 31 -0.42 -9.02 -28.27
C ALA A 31 0.92 -8.79 -29.00
N MET A 32 2.01 -9.42 -28.53
CA MET A 32 3.32 -9.36 -29.18
C MET A 32 3.33 -10.00 -30.58
N LEU A 33 2.52 -11.02 -30.77
CA LEU A 33 2.37 -11.71 -32.07
C LEU A 33 1.34 -11.03 -33.01
N GLY A 34 0.77 -9.89 -32.59
CA GLY A 34 -0.26 -9.18 -33.35
C GLY A 34 -1.63 -9.89 -33.36
N GLN A 35 -1.87 -10.80 -32.45
CA GLN A 35 -3.15 -11.50 -32.33
C GLN A 35 -4.17 -10.60 -31.61
N PRO A 36 -5.44 -10.58 -32.04
CA PRO A 36 -6.47 -9.80 -31.35
C PRO A 36 -6.80 -10.43 -30.00
N VAL A 37 -6.89 -9.57 -28.99
CA VAL A 37 -7.43 -9.92 -27.68
C VAL A 37 -8.81 -9.28 -27.55
N SER A 38 -9.86 -10.09 -27.47
CA SER A 38 -11.23 -9.61 -27.34
C SER A 38 -11.57 -9.30 -25.88
N MET A 39 -12.25 -8.16 -25.67
CA MET A 39 -12.78 -7.75 -24.39
C MET A 39 -14.24 -7.34 -24.54
N LEU A 40 -15.09 -7.71 -23.58
CA LEU A 40 -16.43 -7.12 -23.49
C LEU A 40 -16.28 -5.63 -23.17
N ILE A 41 -17.14 -4.79 -23.77
CA ILE A 41 -17.19 -3.37 -23.44
C ILE A 41 -17.51 -3.24 -21.95
N PRO A 42 -16.57 -2.69 -21.15
CA PRO A 42 -16.75 -2.65 -19.70
C PRO A 42 -17.75 -1.57 -19.28
N GLU A 43 -18.43 -1.81 -18.17
CA GLU A 43 -19.10 -0.73 -17.45
C GLU A 43 -18.06 0.24 -16.90
N VAL A 44 -18.40 1.53 -16.87
CA VAL A 44 -17.55 2.57 -16.30
C VAL A 44 -18.21 3.14 -15.05
N ILE A 45 -17.48 3.07 -13.94
CA ILE A 45 -17.88 3.65 -12.66
C ILE A 45 -17.18 4.97 -12.46
N GLY A 46 -17.94 6.05 -12.37
CA GLY A 46 -17.41 7.37 -12.04
C GLY A 46 -17.06 7.48 -10.56
N PHE A 47 -15.86 7.98 -10.25
CA PHE A 47 -15.45 8.27 -8.88
C PHE A 47 -15.16 9.77 -8.72
N LYS A 48 -16.12 10.50 -8.12
CA LYS A 48 -16.02 11.94 -7.94
C LYS A 48 -15.14 12.27 -6.74
N LEU A 49 -14.08 13.07 -6.98
CA LEU A 49 -13.23 13.61 -5.93
C LEU A 49 -13.52 15.10 -5.74
N THR A 50 -13.79 15.50 -4.50
CA THR A 50 -14.03 16.89 -4.10
C THR A 50 -13.13 17.26 -2.92
N GLY A 51 -13.01 18.56 -2.64
CA GLY A 51 -12.20 19.05 -1.53
C GLY A 51 -10.71 18.81 -1.71
N LYS A 52 -9.97 18.87 -0.60
CA LYS A 52 -8.51 18.70 -0.54
C LYS A 52 -8.13 17.81 0.65
N LEU A 53 -7.01 17.10 0.54
CA LEU A 53 -6.42 16.40 1.67
C LEU A 53 -6.01 17.38 2.77
N LYS A 54 -6.26 17.01 4.03
CA LYS A 54 -5.79 17.78 5.18
C LYS A 54 -4.28 17.64 5.35
N GLU A 55 -3.66 18.60 6.02
CA GLU A 55 -2.26 18.51 6.40
C GLU A 55 -2.00 17.22 7.22
N GLY A 56 -0.91 16.53 6.91
CA GLY A 56 -0.55 15.26 7.54
C GLY A 56 -1.21 14.01 6.93
N ILE A 57 -2.19 14.17 6.06
CA ILE A 57 -2.83 13.07 5.32
C ILE A 57 -2.09 12.84 4.00
N THR A 58 -1.82 11.60 3.68
CA THR A 58 -0.98 11.21 2.54
C THR A 58 -1.78 10.61 1.39
N ALA A 59 -1.17 10.52 0.20
CA ALA A 59 -1.73 9.78 -0.93
C ALA A 59 -2.05 8.32 -0.57
N THR A 60 -1.29 7.71 0.36
CA THR A 60 -1.55 6.35 0.85
C THR A 60 -2.89 6.28 1.57
N ASP A 61 -3.19 7.23 2.45
CA ASP A 61 -4.46 7.27 3.18
C ASP A 61 -5.64 7.42 2.21
N LEU A 62 -5.47 8.26 1.19
CA LEU A 62 -6.46 8.45 0.13
C LEU A 62 -6.68 7.16 -0.65
N VAL A 63 -5.62 6.51 -1.13
CA VAL A 63 -5.77 5.28 -1.94
C VAL A 63 -6.33 4.11 -1.15
N LEU A 64 -6.01 3.99 0.13
CA LEU A 64 -6.62 2.97 0.99
C LEU A 64 -8.13 3.22 1.19
N THR A 65 -8.53 4.49 1.33
CA THR A 65 -9.94 4.88 1.40
C THR A 65 -10.67 4.55 0.10
N VAL A 66 -10.11 4.93 -1.04
CA VAL A 66 -10.64 4.62 -2.38
C VAL A 66 -10.76 3.10 -2.58
N THR A 67 -9.72 2.35 -2.19
CA THR A 67 -9.70 0.88 -2.29
C THR A 67 -10.85 0.24 -1.50
N GLN A 68 -11.07 0.67 -0.27
CA GLN A 68 -12.17 0.19 0.58
C GLN A 68 -13.53 0.51 -0.06
N MET A 69 -13.74 1.75 -0.53
CA MET A 69 -15.00 2.17 -1.14
C MET A 69 -15.32 1.40 -2.43
N LEU A 70 -14.33 1.23 -3.31
CA LEU A 70 -14.51 0.54 -4.58
C LEU A 70 -14.70 -0.97 -4.40
N ARG A 71 -13.98 -1.59 -3.45
CA ARG A 71 -14.24 -2.99 -3.07
C ARG A 71 -15.65 -3.20 -2.56
N LYS A 72 -16.13 -2.29 -1.70
CA LYS A 72 -17.50 -2.34 -1.19
C LYS A 72 -18.53 -2.14 -2.30
N LYS A 73 -18.23 -1.30 -3.30
CA LYS A 73 -19.10 -1.06 -4.47
C LYS A 73 -19.15 -2.27 -5.40
N GLY A 74 -18.09 -3.07 -5.50
CA GLY A 74 -18.04 -4.22 -6.40
C GLY A 74 -17.75 -3.83 -7.84
N VAL A 75 -16.50 -3.47 -8.14
CA VAL A 75 -16.04 -2.98 -9.45
C VAL A 75 -15.23 -4.01 -10.25
N VAL A 76 -15.34 -5.28 -9.90
CA VAL A 76 -14.62 -6.37 -10.61
C VAL A 76 -15.04 -6.41 -12.07
N GLY A 77 -14.04 -6.38 -12.97
CA GLY A 77 -14.25 -6.37 -14.42
C GLY A 77 -14.77 -5.05 -14.99
N LYS A 78 -14.85 -3.99 -14.17
CA LYS A 78 -15.26 -2.66 -14.60
C LYS A 78 -14.07 -1.73 -14.73
N PHE A 79 -14.26 -0.62 -15.44
CA PHE A 79 -13.35 0.51 -15.42
C PHE A 79 -13.82 1.51 -14.35
N VAL A 80 -12.87 2.19 -13.73
CA VAL A 80 -13.15 3.32 -12.84
C VAL A 80 -12.56 4.56 -13.47
N GLU A 81 -13.33 5.65 -13.57
CA GLU A 81 -12.85 6.94 -14.02
C GLU A 81 -12.99 7.98 -12.92
N PHE A 82 -11.86 8.61 -12.58
CA PHE A 82 -11.81 9.64 -11.56
C PHE A 82 -12.10 11.01 -12.17
N TYR A 83 -13.00 11.77 -11.55
CA TYR A 83 -13.40 13.10 -12.01
C TYR A 83 -13.72 14.03 -10.83
N GLY A 84 -14.11 15.25 -11.13
CA GLY A 84 -14.46 16.26 -10.13
C GLY A 84 -13.38 17.30 -9.89
N ASP A 85 -13.75 18.36 -9.19
CA ASP A 85 -12.88 19.53 -9.01
C ASP A 85 -11.70 19.27 -8.08
N GLY A 86 -11.80 18.27 -7.18
CA GLY A 86 -10.69 17.84 -6.32
C GLY A 86 -9.44 17.38 -7.09
N LEU A 87 -9.58 17.00 -8.36
CA LEU A 87 -8.44 16.62 -9.19
C LEU A 87 -7.48 17.77 -9.46
N ALA A 88 -7.93 19.01 -9.41
CA ALA A 88 -7.08 20.19 -9.66
C ALA A 88 -5.94 20.32 -8.64
N ASP A 89 -6.18 19.87 -7.41
CA ASP A 89 -5.24 19.93 -6.30
C ASP A 89 -4.52 18.59 -6.05
N LEU A 90 -4.79 17.57 -6.87
CA LEU A 90 -4.19 16.24 -6.74
C LEU A 90 -2.99 16.10 -7.67
N PRO A 91 -1.74 16.06 -7.14
CA PRO A 91 -0.54 15.88 -7.93
C PRO A 91 -0.58 14.60 -8.77
N LEU A 92 0.15 14.57 -9.88
CA LEU A 92 0.17 13.39 -10.75
C LEU A 92 0.65 12.13 -10.02
N ALA A 93 1.62 12.25 -9.13
CA ALA A 93 2.11 11.13 -8.33
C ALA A 93 1.01 10.49 -7.47
N ASP A 94 0.08 11.29 -6.93
CA ASP A 94 -1.06 10.80 -6.16
C ASP A 94 -2.08 10.10 -7.07
N ARG A 95 -2.36 10.66 -8.26
CA ARG A 95 -3.20 9.99 -9.28
C ARG A 95 -2.60 8.65 -9.69
N ALA A 96 -1.31 8.61 -9.95
CA ALA A 96 -0.58 7.39 -10.29
C ALA A 96 -0.65 6.34 -9.17
N THR A 97 -0.56 6.78 -7.90
CA THR A 97 -0.73 5.94 -6.72
C THR A 97 -2.12 5.29 -6.68
N ILE A 98 -3.17 6.05 -6.93
CA ILE A 98 -4.55 5.53 -6.98
C ILE A 98 -4.73 4.58 -8.17
N ALA A 99 -4.27 4.97 -9.35
CA ALA A 99 -4.36 4.17 -10.57
C ALA A 99 -3.63 2.82 -10.42
N ASN A 100 -2.47 2.83 -9.75
CA ASN A 100 -1.67 1.63 -9.52
C ASN A 100 -2.39 0.55 -8.71
N MET A 101 -3.26 0.93 -7.78
CA MET A 101 -4.01 0.00 -6.95
C MET A 101 -5.33 -0.48 -7.60
N ALA A 102 -5.52 -0.30 -8.90
CA ALA A 102 -6.70 -0.80 -9.59
C ALA A 102 -6.94 -2.31 -9.37
N PRO A 103 -5.92 -3.19 -9.47
CA PRO A 103 -6.10 -4.60 -9.17
C PRO A 103 -6.54 -4.85 -7.71
N GLU A 104 -6.03 -4.07 -6.76
CA GLU A 104 -6.33 -4.21 -5.34
C GLU A 104 -7.78 -3.81 -5.02
N TYR A 105 -8.32 -2.75 -5.64
CA TYR A 105 -9.74 -2.45 -5.50
C TYR A 105 -10.64 -3.24 -6.47
N GLY A 106 -10.05 -4.02 -7.37
CA GLY A 106 -10.75 -5.01 -8.20
C GLY A 106 -11.20 -4.50 -9.57
N ALA A 107 -10.86 -3.29 -9.96
CA ALA A 107 -11.14 -2.77 -11.28
C ALA A 107 -10.07 -3.20 -12.30
N THR A 108 -10.43 -3.17 -13.58
CA THR A 108 -9.46 -3.40 -14.66
C THR A 108 -8.46 -2.24 -14.74
N CYS A 109 -8.92 -1.01 -14.56
CA CYS A 109 -8.09 0.18 -14.47
C CYS A 109 -8.79 1.30 -13.67
N GLY A 110 -8.00 2.30 -13.25
CA GLY A 110 -8.49 3.54 -12.63
C GLY A 110 -7.94 4.74 -13.40
N PHE A 111 -8.75 5.29 -14.29
CA PHE A 111 -8.35 6.28 -15.29
C PHE A 111 -8.49 7.70 -14.77
N PHE A 112 -7.54 8.56 -15.12
CA PHE A 112 -7.55 10.00 -14.85
C PHE A 112 -7.53 10.81 -16.14
N PRO A 113 -8.24 11.92 -16.22
CA PRO A 113 -8.20 12.81 -17.38
C PRO A 113 -6.86 13.55 -17.48
N VAL A 114 -6.53 13.99 -18.70
CA VAL A 114 -5.38 14.87 -18.95
C VAL A 114 -5.72 16.30 -18.58
N ASP A 115 -4.83 16.99 -17.89
CA ASP A 115 -4.94 18.41 -17.55
C ASP A 115 -3.56 19.06 -17.37
N ASP A 116 -3.54 20.31 -16.84
CA ASP A 116 -2.29 21.05 -16.61
C ASP A 116 -1.33 20.34 -15.66
N VAL A 117 -1.82 19.55 -14.71
CA VAL A 117 -0.98 18.72 -13.81
C VAL A 117 -0.23 17.67 -14.61
N THR A 118 -0.89 17.03 -15.57
CA THR A 118 -0.26 16.08 -16.51
C THR A 118 0.83 16.75 -17.34
N LEU A 119 0.55 17.93 -17.90
CA LEU A 119 1.55 18.69 -18.67
C LEU A 119 2.74 19.13 -17.82
N GLY A 120 2.49 19.52 -16.56
CA GLY A 120 3.54 19.84 -15.58
C GLY A 120 4.49 18.68 -15.37
N TYR A 121 3.97 17.47 -15.20
CA TYR A 121 4.76 16.26 -15.05
C TYR A 121 5.56 15.92 -16.33
N LEU A 122 4.96 16.06 -17.51
CA LEU A 122 5.67 15.81 -18.77
C LEU A 122 6.89 16.75 -18.94
N ARG A 123 6.74 18.02 -18.55
CA ARG A 123 7.86 18.98 -18.52
C ARG A 123 8.91 18.57 -17.51
N LEU A 124 8.50 18.22 -16.28
CA LEU A 124 9.41 17.78 -15.20
C LEU A 124 10.18 16.53 -15.59
N SER A 125 9.55 15.59 -16.30
CA SER A 125 10.17 14.35 -16.77
C SER A 125 11.02 14.53 -18.05
N GLY A 126 11.24 15.78 -18.51
CA GLY A 126 12.14 16.09 -19.63
C GLY A 126 11.56 15.82 -21.02
N ARG A 127 10.23 15.80 -21.17
CA ARG A 127 9.63 15.66 -22.49
C ARG A 127 9.87 16.94 -23.31
N PRO A 128 10.18 16.81 -24.62
CA PRO A 128 10.34 17.96 -25.51
C PRO A 128 9.09 18.87 -25.50
N ALA A 129 9.32 20.17 -25.64
CA ALA A 129 8.24 21.17 -25.59
C ALA A 129 7.16 20.94 -26.67
N GLU A 130 7.54 20.46 -27.85
CA GLU A 130 6.65 20.13 -28.95
C GLU A 130 5.74 18.94 -28.59
N VAL A 131 6.27 17.93 -27.90
CA VAL A 131 5.47 16.79 -27.42
C VAL A 131 4.45 17.25 -26.37
N VAL A 132 4.84 18.11 -25.45
CA VAL A 132 3.90 18.67 -24.45
C VAL A 132 2.79 19.46 -25.09
N LYS A 133 3.10 20.29 -26.09
CA LYS A 133 2.09 21.03 -26.88
C LYS A 133 1.18 20.11 -27.68
N LEU A 134 1.74 19.04 -28.26
CA LEU A 134 0.97 18.03 -28.98
C LEU A 134 -0.01 17.32 -28.06
N VAL A 135 0.43 16.89 -26.87
CA VAL A 135 -0.44 16.24 -25.87
C VAL A 135 -1.60 17.17 -25.48
N GLU A 136 -1.33 18.44 -25.24
CA GLU A 136 -2.37 19.43 -24.92
C GLU A 136 -3.38 19.58 -26.06
N ALA A 137 -2.89 19.84 -27.26
CA ALA A 137 -3.75 20.08 -28.43
C ALA A 137 -4.58 18.83 -28.77
N TYR A 138 -3.96 17.66 -28.77
CA TYR A 138 -4.63 16.38 -29.05
C TYR A 138 -5.69 16.07 -28.00
N SER A 139 -5.36 16.18 -26.70
CA SER A 139 -6.30 15.88 -25.62
C SER A 139 -7.50 16.79 -25.64
N LYS A 140 -7.31 18.08 -25.95
CA LYS A 140 -8.43 19.04 -26.13
C LYS A 140 -9.28 18.69 -27.33
N ALA A 141 -8.67 18.35 -28.47
CA ALA A 141 -9.40 17.99 -29.69
C ALA A 141 -10.18 16.67 -29.56
N GLN A 142 -9.68 15.73 -28.79
CA GLN A 142 -10.32 14.42 -28.54
C GLN A 142 -11.31 14.40 -27.37
N GLY A 143 -11.49 15.51 -26.65
CA GLY A 143 -12.36 15.54 -25.47
C GLY A 143 -11.83 14.81 -24.25
N LEU A 144 -10.51 14.51 -24.23
CA LEU A 144 -9.81 13.85 -23.10
C LEU A 144 -9.30 14.86 -22.05
N TRP A 145 -9.44 16.16 -22.35
CA TRP A 145 -9.00 17.24 -21.47
C TRP A 145 -10.03 17.50 -20.37
N ARG A 146 -9.58 17.53 -19.12
CA ARG A 146 -10.45 17.86 -17.98
C ARG A 146 -10.96 19.30 -18.05
N LEU A 147 -12.26 19.45 -18.00
CA LEU A 147 -12.90 20.74 -17.87
C LEU A 147 -13.45 20.92 -16.44
N PRO A 148 -13.23 22.07 -15.79
CA PRO A 148 -13.81 22.36 -14.47
C PRO A 148 -15.35 22.25 -14.51
N GLY A 149 -15.94 21.65 -13.48
CA GLY A 149 -17.40 21.49 -13.36
C GLY A 149 -18.02 20.48 -14.34
N GLN A 150 -17.24 19.77 -15.14
CA GLN A 150 -17.75 18.74 -16.04
C GLN A 150 -18.23 17.51 -15.24
N GLU A 151 -19.46 17.10 -15.51
CA GLU A 151 -20.10 15.91 -14.92
C GLU A 151 -20.35 14.88 -16.04
N PRO A 152 -19.40 13.97 -16.32
CA PRO A 152 -19.62 12.89 -17.30
C PRO A 152 -20.73 11.94 -16.86
N VAL A 153 -21.37 11.27 -17.82
CA VAL A 153 -22.40 10.26 -17.55
C VAL A 153 -21.73 8.89 -17.46
N PHE A 154 -21.89 8.22 -16.32
CA PHE A 154 -21.35 6.91 -16.04
C PHE A 154 -22.46 5.87 -15.87
N THR A 155 -22.10 4.59 -15.92
CA THR A 155 -23.04 3.50 -15.58
C THR A 155 -23.53 3.61 -14.14
N ASP A 156 -22.62 3.98 -13.23
CA ASP A 156 -22.89 4.26 -11.81
C ASP A 156 -21.79 5.16 -11.26
N SER A 157 -21.96 5.72 -10.08
CA SER A 157 -21.00 6.65 -9.50
C SER A 157 -20.84 6.53 -8.00
N LEU A 158 -19.69 6.99 -7.51
CA LEU A 158 -19.33 7.21 -6.11
C LEU A 158 -18.77 8.63 -5.95
N ALA A 159 -18.81 9.15 -4.73
CA ALA A 159 -18.19 10.44 -4.40
C ALA A 159 -17.41 10.35 -3.09
N LEU A 160 -16.30 11.08 -3.03
CA LEU A 160 -15.45 11.22 -1.84
C LEU A 160 -15.04 12.69 -1.69
N ASP A 161 -15.33 13.28 -0.54
CA ASP A 161 -14.67 14.52 -0.11
C ASP A 161 -13.30 14.15 0.48
N MET A 162 -12.22 14.57 -0.17
CA MET A 162 -10.85 14.30 0.29
C MET A 162 -10.57 14.92 1.66
N GLY A 163 -11.32 15.95 2.07
CA GLY A 163 -11.24 16.51 3.42
C GLY A 163 -11.73 15.57 4.53
N SER A 164 -12.44 14.49 4.18
CA SER A 164 -12.90 13.48 5.13
C SER A 164 -11.91 12.33 5.32
N VAL A 165 -10.84 12.27 4.53
CA VAL A 165 -9.85 11.19 4.62
C VAL A 165 -9.06 11.32 5.91
N GLU A 166 -8.81 10.19 6.58
CA GLU A 166 -8.07 10.09 7.83
C GLU A 166 -6.83 9.21 7.65
N ALA A 167 -5.79 9.48 8.47
CA ALA A 167 -4.61 8.63 8.54
C ALA A 167 -5.02 7.19 8.83
N SER A 168 -4.52 6.25 8.03
CA SER A 168 -5.02 4.88 8.01
C SER A 168 -3.93 3.86 7.72
N LEU A 169 -4.17 2.63 8.17
CA LEU A 169 -3.49 1.44 7.69
C LEU A 169 -4.50 0.52 7.02
N ALA A 170 -4.03 -0.50 6.29
CA ALA A 170 -4.88 -1.58 5.82
C ALA A 170 -4.30 -2.93 6.22
N GLY A 171 -5.09 -3.73 6.91
CA GLY A 171 -4.70 -5.03 7.42
C GLY A 171 -5.77 -5.62 8.34
N PRO A 172 -5.46 -6.79 8.91
CA PRO A 172 -4.17 -7.48 8.91
C PRO A 172 -3.87 -8.34 7.67
N LYS A 173 -4.81 -8.50 6.73
CA LYS A 173 -4.67 -9.51 5.65
C LYS A 173 -4.92 -8.98 4.23
N ARG A 174 -5.61 -7.87 4.05
CA ARG A 174 -6.07 -7.40 2.73
C ARG A 174 -5.94 -5.88 2.56
N PRO A 175 -5.69 -5.39 1.34
CA PRO A 175 -5.55 -3.95 1.08
C PRO A 175 -6.83 -3.14 1.33
N GLN A 176 -8.00 -3.76 1.21
CA GLN A 176 -9.29 -3.11 1.45
C GLN A 176 -9.73 -3.08 2.91
N ASP A 177 -9.05 -3.82 3.79
CA ASP A 177 -9.36 -3.85 5.23
C ASP A 177 -8.74 -2.61 5.91
N ARG A 178 -9.23 -1.41 5.50
CA ARG A 178 -8.74 -0.14 6.02
C ARG A 178 -9.20 0.09 7.45
N VAL A 179 -8.27 0.49 8.28
CA VAL A 179 -8.48 0.87 9.68
C VAL A 179 -7.88 2.25 9.91
N SER A 180 -8.62 3.17 10.53
CA SER A 180 -8.06 4.47 10.92
C SER A 180 -6.98 4.31 12.00
N LEU A 181 -5.94 5.12 11.94
CA LEU A 181 -4.76 5.00 12.80
C LEU A 181 -5.08 4.88 14.31
N PRO A 182 -6.04 5.64 14.88
CA PRO A 182 -6.41 5.48 16.29
C PRO A 182 -7.02 4.11 16.65
N ASN A 183 -7.58 3.41 15.67
CA ASN A 183 -8.29 2.15 15.88
C ASN A 183 -7.45 0.90 15.57
N VAL A 184 -6.19 1.05 15.20
CA VAL A 184 -5.33 -0.09 14.80
C VAL A 184 -5.11 -1.07 15.95
N ALA A 185 -4.89 -0.57 17.17
CA ALA A 185 -4.72 -1.43 18.34
C ALA A 185 -5.98 -2.27 18.62
N GLN A 186 -7.17 -1.66 18.52
CA GLN A 186 -8.43 -2.38 18.70
C GLN A 186 -8.64 -3.42 17.58
N ALA A 187 -8.38 -3.04 16.33
CA ALA A 187 -8.51 -3.97 15.20
C ALA A 187 -7.56 -5.18 15.33
N PHE A 188 -6.36 -4.99 15.88
CA PHE A 188 -5.47 -6.11 16.19
C PHE A 188 -6.03 -6.99 17.32
N SER A 189 -6.56 -6.39 18.39
CA SER A 189 -7.21 -7.13 19.49
C SER A 189 -8.39 -7.97 18.98
N ASP A 190 -9.27 -7.36 18.19
CA ASP A 190 -10.43 -8.04 17.60
C ASP A 190 -10.00 -9.22 16.69
N PHE A 191 -8.90 -9.04 15.95
CA PHE A 191 -8.32 -10.10 15.14
C PHE A 191 -7.82 -11.27 15.99
N MET A 192 -7.14 -10.97 17.11
CA MET A 192 -6.67 -11.99 18.07
C MET A 192 -7.85 -12.75 18.67
N ASP A 193 -8.88 -12.04 19.12
CA ASP A 193 -10.09 -12.64 19.70
C ASP A 193 -10.78 -13.60 18.74
N LEU A 194 -10.79 -13.27 17.43
CA LEU A 194 -11.38 -14.15 16.40
C LEU A 194 -10.54 -15.40 16.14
N GLN A 195 -9.21 -15.33 16.29
CA GLN A 195 -8.33 -16.50 16.12
C GLN A 195 -8.40 -17.48 17.28
N PHE A 196 -8.67 -17.00 18.50
CA PHE A 196 -8.71 -17.81 19.70
C PHE A 196 -10.12 -18.18 20.17
N LYS A 197 -11.19 -17.77 19.45
CA LYS A 197 -12.54 -18.29 19.71
C LYS A 197 -12.61 -19.74 19.23
N PRO A 198 -12.91 -20.72 20.13
CA PRO A 198 -13.16 -22.11 19.72
C PRO A 198 -14.31 -22.10 18.70
N THR A 199 -14.13 -22.76 17.59
CA THR A 199 -15.23 -22.96 16.65
C THR A 199 -16.26 -23.86 17.33
N SER A 200 -17.49 -23.43 17.40
CA SER A 200 -18.63 -24.12 18.06
C SER A 200 -18.84 -25.61 17.67
N LYS A 201 -18.12 -26.09 16.65
CA LYS A 201 -18.09 -27.50 16.24
C LYS A 201 -17.14 -28.37 17.07
N GLU A 202 -16.10 -27.80 17.65
CA GLU A 202 -15.14 -28.55 18.49
C GLU A 202 -15.63 -28.65 19.93
N GLU A 203 -16.32 -27.64 20.45
CA GLU A 203 -16.96 -27.70 21.78
C GLU A 203 -18.01 -28.82 21.86
N GLY A 204 -18.90 -28.91 20.86
CA GLY A 204 -19.92 -29.95 20.81
C GLY A 204 -19.36 -31.39 20.67
N ARG A 205 -18.15 -31.55 20.16
CA ARG A 205 -17.49 -32.84 20.01
C ARG A 205 -16.77 -33.28 21.29
N LEU A 206 -16.10 -32.35 21.98
CA LEU A 206 -15.42 -32.58 23.26
C LEU A 206 -16.41 -32.87 24.40
N GLU A 207 -17.55 -32.20 24.45
CA GLU A 207 -18.63 -32.53 25.41
C GLU A 207 -19.25 -33.90 25.19
N SER A 208 -19.39 -34.34 23.90
CA SER A 208 -19.93 -35.65 23.58
C SER A 208 -18.98 -36.81 23.86
N GLU A 209 -17.67 -36.55 23.95
CA GLU A 209 -16.63 -37.57 24.19
C GLU A 209 -16.18 -37.65 25.67
N GLY A 210 -16.79 -36.88 26.57
CA GLY A 210 -16.57 -37.01 28.04
C GLY A 210 -15.22 -36.45 28.51
N GLY A 211 -14.56 -35.62 27.70
CA GLY A 211 -13.37 -34.90 28.08
C GLY A 211 -13.72 -33.72 28.98
N GLY A 212 -13.32 -33.77 30.25
CA GLY A 212 -13.49 -32.65 31.17
C GLY A 212 -12.90 -31.35 30.59
N GLY A 213 -13.77 -30.33 30.44
CA GLY A 213 -13.41 -29.05 29.88
C GLY A 213 -12.26 -28.40 30.65
N VAL A 214 -11.11 -28.28 30.00
CA VAL A 214 -10.12 -27.30 30.43
C VAL A 214 -10.65 -25.98 29.93
N ALA A 215 -11.20 -25.20 30.86
CA ALA A 215 -11.52 -23.81 30.60
C ALA A 215 -10.20 -23.10 30.26
N VAL A 216 -9.95 -22.87 28.98
CA VAL A 216 -8.90 -21.97 28.53
C VAL A 216 -9.40 -20.56 28.87
N GLY A 217 -9.01 -20.12 30.08
CA GLY A 217 -9.36 -18.82 30.58
C GLY A 217 -8.78 -17.72 29.67
N ASN A 218 -9.51 -16.65 29.52
CA ASN A 218 -9.17 -15.40 28.84
C ASN A 218 -7.92 -14.66 29.41
N ALA A 219 -6.99 -15.37 30.07
CA ALA A 219 -5.85 -14.78 30.76
C ALA A 219 -4.58 -14.62 29.90
N ASP A 220 -4.50 -15.22 28.72
CA ASP A 220 -3.24 -15.32 27.97
C ASP A 220 -3.27 -14.77 26.53
N LEU A 221 -4.05 -13.72 26.28
CA LEU A 221 -3.85 -12.89 25.08
C LEU A 221 -2.50 -12.15 25.11
N VAL A 222 -1.79 -12.18 26.21
CA VAL A 222 -0.42 -11.65 26.37
C VAL A 222 0.58 -12.79 26.21
N GLY A 223 0.57 -13.44 25.02
CA GLY A 223 1.72 -14.25 24.64
C GLY A 223 2.94 -13.34 24.59
N GLU A 224 3.88 -13.54 25.49
CA GLU A 224 5.17 -12.87 25.49
C GLU A 224 6.27 -13.87 25.81
N THR A 225 7.47 -13.61 25.31
CA THR A 225 8.65 -14.44 25.62
C THR A 225 9.88 -13.56 25.72
N GLU A 226 10.76 -13.93 26.65
CA GLU A 226 12.10 -13.34 26.73
C GLU A 226 13.07 -14.09 25.81
N TYR A 227 13.97 -13.33 25.20
CA TYR A 227 15.02 -13.85 24.35
C TYR A 227 16.26 -12.95 24.41
N GLU A 228 17.42 -13.53 24.15
CA GLU A 228 18.70 -12.81 24.08
C GLU A 228 19.03 -12.45 22.63
N TYR A 229 19.41 -11.20 22.42
CA TYR A 229 19.86 -10.71 21.13
C TYR A 229 20.94 -9.63 21.34
N GLU A 230 22.07 -9.77 20.62
CA GLU A 230 23.21 -8.83 20.71
C GLU A 230 23.67 -8.57 22.16
N GLY A 231 23.64 -9.60 23.01
CA GLY A 231 24.10 -9.53 24.41
C GLY A 231 23.14 -8.84 25.38
N GLN A 232 21.92 -8.58 24.95
CA GLN A 232 20.85 -8.00 25.79
C GLN A 232 19.61 -8.90 25.79
N THR A 233 18.88 -8.90 26.90
CA THR A 233 17.60 -9.58 27.04
C THR A 233 16.46 -8.67 26.62
N TYR A 234 15.65 -9.12 25.69
CA TYR A 234 14.46 -8.44 25.20
C TYR A 234 13.21 -9.27 25.44
N ARG A 235 12.09 -8.60 25.47
CA ARG A 235 10.77 -9.21 25.59
C ARG A 235 10.00 -8.99 24.29
N LEU A 236 9.61 -10.07 23.62
CA LEU A 236 8.76 -10.05 22.44
C LEU A 236 7.34 -10.46 22.80
N LYS A 237 6.34 -9.77 22.28
CA LYS A 237 4.92 -10.01 22.58
C LYS A 237 4.06 -10.06 21.33
N ASN A 238 2.82 -10.53 21.47
CA ASN A 238 1.82 -10.43 20.41
C ASN A 238 1.67 -8.98 19.94
N GLY A 239 1.55 -8.80 18.63
CA GLY A 239 1.46 -7.49 18.00
C GLY A 239 2.80 -6.78 17.77
N ALA A 240 3.93 -7.33 18.25
CA ALA A 240 5.23 -6.74 17.98
C ALA A 240 5.49 -6.66 16.47
N VAL A 241 5.93 -5.49 16.02
CA VAL A 241 6.34 -5.28 14.64
C VAL A 241 7.76 -5.84 14.45
N VAL A 242 7.89 -6.89 13.67
CA VAL A 242 9.20 -7.53 13.40
C VAL A 242 9.75 -7.23 12.02
N ILE A 243 8.92 -6.71 11.11
CA ILE A 243 9.32 -6.25 9.77
C ILE A 243 8.73 -4.85 9.54
N ALA A 244 9.59 -3.90 9.17
CA ALA A 244 9.19 -2.57 8.71
C ALA A 244 9.85 -2.29 7.36
N ALA A 245 9.08 -2.26 6.27
CA ALA A 245 9.64 -2.21 4.93
C ALA A 245 9.07 -1.07 4.09
N ILE A 246 9.94 -0.19 3.58
CA ILE A 246 9.61 0.75 2.52
C ILE A 246 9.88 0.02 1.20
N THR A 247 8.80 -0.41 0.51
CA THR A 247 8.89 -1.28 -0.67
C THR A 247 8.64 -0.50 -1.96
N SER A 248 9.02 -1.08 -3.10
CA SER A 248 8.92 -0.46 -4.43
C SER A 248 7.50 -0.29 -4.97
N CYS A 249 6.50 -0.72 -4.23
CA CYS A 249 5.12 -0.63 -4.67
C CYS A 249 4.62 0.82 -4.75
N THR A 250 3.34 1.00 -4.83
CA THR A 250 2.57 2.22 -5.07
C THR A 250 3.20 3.53 -4.52
N ASN A 251 3.74 3.50 -3.31
CA ASN A 251 4.16 4.72 -2.60
C ASN A 251 5.56 5.23 -2.99
N THR A 252 6.48 4.37 -3.42
CA THR A 252 7.86 4.81 -3.72
C THR A 252 7.97 5.62 -4.99
N SER A 253 6.97 5.61 -5.85
CA SER A 253 6.87 6.51 -7.01
C SER A 253 6.39 7.92 -6.64
N ASN A 254 5.97 8.14 -5.39
CA ASN A 254 5.50 9.43 -4.90
C ASN A 254 6.57 10.12 -4.05
N PRO A 255 7.28 11.13 -4.59
CA PRO A 255 8.36 11.80 -3.87
C PRO A 255 7.92 12.45 -2.55
N SER A 256 6.69 12.96 -2.47
CA SER A 256 6.18 13.64 -1.27
C SER A 256 6.19 12.73 -0.05
N VAL A 257 5.60 11.53 -0.16
CA VAL A 257 5.54 10.58 0.96
C VAL A 257 6.90 9.99 1.28
N MET A 258 7.76 9.82 0.27
CA MET A 258 9.12 9.34 0.48
C MET A 258 9.96 10.40 1.21
N MET A 259 9.92 11.65 0.78
CA MET A 259 10.61 12.75 1.47
C MET A 259 10.10 12.92 2.91
N ALA A 260 8.80 12.77 3.14
CA ALA A 260 8.23 12.80 4.49
C ALA A 260 8.79 11.67 5.38
N ALA A 261 8.97 10.46 4.85
CA ALA A 261 9.62 9.35 5.58
C ALA A 261 11.07 9.66 5.94
N GLY A 262 11.85 10.19 4.99
CA GLY A 262 13.25 10.60 5.23
C GLY A 262 13.36 11.73 6.25
N LEU A 263 12.46 12.72 6.19
CA LEU A 263 12.42 13.83 7.17
C LEU A 263 12.00 13.34 8.57
N LEU A 264 11.07 12.38 8.65
CA LEU A 264 10.72 11.75 9.93
C LEU A 264 11.91 10.99 10.51
N ALA A 265 12.62 10.21 9.69
CA ALA A 265 13.83 9.51 10.10
C ALA A 265 14.88 10.48 10.63
N LYS A 266 15.12 11.60 9.92
CA LYS A 266 16.03 12.66 10.36
C LYS A 266 15.64 13.19 11.74
N LYS A 267 14.39 13.63 11.91
CA LYS A 267 13.91 14.17 13.18
C LYS A 267 13.98 13.15 14.33
N ALA A 268 13.72 11.88 14.05
CA ALA A 268 13.83 10.80 15.04
C ALA A 268 15.29 10.62 15.51
N VAL A 269 16.21 10.50 14.58
CA VAL A 269 17.65 10.35 14.88
C VAL A 269 18.20 11.56 15.62
N GLU A 270 17.86 12.79 15.19
CA GLU A 270 18.27 14.02 15.88
C GLU A 270 17.73 14.11 17.32
N LYS A 271 16.64 13.41 17.64
CA LYS A 271 16.11 13.25 18.99
C LYS A 271 16.67 12.03 19.75
N GLY A 272 17.62 11.32 19.19
CA GLY A 272 18.22 10.13 19.80
C GLY A 272 17.32 8.89 19.77
N LEU A 273 16.25 8.88 18.95
CA LEU A 273 15.40 7.72 18.80
C LEU A 273 16.04 6.71 17.85
N THR A 274 15.89 5.42 18.19
CA THR A 274 16.36 4.29 17.39
C THR A 274 15.22 3.33 17.10
N ARG A 275 15.33 2.55 16.02
CA ARG A 275 14.40 1.43 15.80
C ARG A 275 14.52 0.40 16.91
N LYS A 276 13.47 -0.35 17.16
CA LYS A 276 13.54 -1.46 18.11
C LYS A 276 14.45 -2.58 17.58
N PRO A 277 15.25 -3.22 18.45
CA PRO A 277 16.24 -4.23 18.01
C PRO A 277 15.61 -5.40 17.25
N TRP A 278 14.39 -5.79 17.59
CA TRP A 278 13.68 -6.90 16.92
C TRP A 278 13.06 -6.53 15.58
N VAL A 279 13.07 -5.24 15.19
CA VAL A 279 12.49 -4.81 13.91
C VAL A 279 13.52 -4.91 12.80
N LYS A 280 13.25 -5.73 11.81
CA LYS A 280 14.00 -5.77 10.55
C LYS A 280 13.48 -4.69 9.62
N SER A 281 14.27 -3.62 9.41
CA SER A 281 13.92 -2.54 8.48
C SER A 281 14.58 -2.76 7.13
N SER A 282 13.95 -2.25 6.05
CA SER A 282 14.53 -2.28 4.70
C SER A 282 13.97 -1.16 3.82
N LEU A 283 14.79 -0.73 2.85
CA LEU A 283 14.39 0.19 1.77
C LEU A 283 14.63 -0.48 0.42
N ALA A 284 13.57 -0.64 -0.35
CA ALA A 284 13.62 -1.19 -1.70
C ALA A 284 12.76 -0.34 -2.65
N PRO A 285 13.25 0.81 -3.12
CA PRO A 285 12.49 1.70 -3.98
C PRO A 285 12.34 1.17 -5.40
N GLY A 286 11.38 1.73 -6.14
CA GLY A 286 11.08 1.31 -7.53
C GLY A 286 12.16 1.70 -8.53
N SER A 287 12.96 2.73 -8.27
CA SER A 287 14.02 3.19 -9.18
C SER A 287 15.13 3.94 -8.47
N LYS A 288 16.25 4.15 -9.18
CA LYS A 288 17.38 4.92 -8.69
C LYS A 288 17.05 6.39 -8.39
N VAL A 289 16.07 6.97 -9.03
CA VAL A 289 15.68 8.36 -8.78
C VAL A 289 15.34 8.61 -7.32
N VAL A 290 14.82 7.60 -6.61
CA VAL A 290 14.51 7.70 -5.17
C VAL A 290 15.79 7.85 -4.35
N THR A 291 16.79 7.03 -4.61
CA THR A 291 18.10 7.13 -3.93
C THR A 291 18.82 8.41 -4.29
N ASP A 292 18.68 8.88 -5.52
CA ASP A 292 19.31 10.13 -5.97
C ASP A 292 18.74 11.35 -5.22
N TYR A 293 17.41 11.48 -5.11
CA TYR A 293 16.84 12.60 -4.37
C TYR A 293 17.04 12.46 -2.85
N TYR A 294 17.06 11.28 -2.27
CA TYR A 294 17.42 11.09 -0.86
C TYR A 294 18.87 11.52 -0.57
N LYS A 295 19.78 11.17 -1.48
CA LYS A 295 21.19 11.60 -1.40
C LYS A 295 21.31 13.12 -1.54
N ALA A 296 20.63 13.70 -2.54
CA ALA A 296 20.65 15.14 -2.76
C ALA A 296 20.08 15.93 -1.56
N ALA A 297 19.05 15.39 -0.89
CA ALA A 297 18.44 15.96 0.31
C ALA A 297 19.22 15.66 1.61
N GLY A 298 20.29 14.87 1.58
CA GLY A 298 21.05 14.46 2.76
C GLY A 298 20.29 13.57 3.74
N LEU A 299 19.28 12.83 3.26
CA LEU A 299 18.41 12.02 4.11
C LEU A 299 18.81 10.54 4.21
N THR A 300 19.62 10.04 3.29
CA THR A 300 20.06 8.63 3.25
C THR A 300 20.65 8.17 4.58
N GLN A 301 21.56 8.98 5.16
CA GLN A 301 22.24 8.64 6.41
C GLN A 301 21.30 8.42 7.60
N TYR A 302 20.17 9.13 7.66
CA TYR A 302 19.21 9.00 8.76
C TYR A 302 18.33 7.76 8.58
N LEU A 303 17.99 7.42 7.34
CA LEU A 303 17.30 6.16 7.02
C LEU A 303 18.19 4.96 7.34
N ASP A 304 19.48 5.01 6.95
CA ASP A 304 20.46 3.95 7.26
C ASP A 304 20.63 3.75 8.77
N GLN A 305 20.69 4.82 9.58
CA GLN A 305 20.78 4.73 11.03
C GLN A 305 19.57 4.05 11.67
N LEU A 306 18.40 4.14 11.05
CA LEU A 306 17.19 3.42 11.46
C LEU A 306 17.06 2.04 10.78
N GLY A 307 18.09 1.59 10.06
CA GLY A 307 18.14 0.30 9.39
C GLY A 307 17.34 0.23 8.09
N PHE A 308 16.84 1.35 7.57
CA PHE A 308 16.23 1.43 6.25
C PHE A 308 17.31 1.56 5.15
N SER A 309 18.24 0.63 5.15
CA SER A 309 19.28 0.57 4.13
C SER A 309 18.74 0.01 2.82
N LEU A 310 19.32 0.47 1.72
CA LEU A 310 18.98 0.00 0.39
C LEU A 310 19.33 -1.49 0.23
N VAL A 311 18.31 -2.33 0.01
CA VAL A 311 18.48 -3.78 -0.20
C VAL A 311 18.31 -4.19 -1.66
N GLY A 312 17.77 -3.31 -2.49
CA GLY A 312 17.56 -3.54 -3.92
C GLY A 312 16.58 -2.55 -4.52
N TYR A 313 16.31 -2.69 -5.81
CA TYR A 313 15.29 -1.93 -6.52
C TYR A 313 14.22 -2.91 -7.01
N GLY A 314 12.96 -2.51 -6.91
CA GLY A 314 11.83 -3.33 -7.37
C GLY A 314 11.11 -4.05 -6.23
N CYS A 315 10.28 -5.06 -6.59
CA CYS A 315 9.48 -5.79 -5.64
C CYS A 315 10.35 -6.67 -4.72
N THR A 316 10.17 -6.51 -3.41
CA THR A 316 10.90 -7.26 -2.38
C THR A 316 9.93 -7.82 -1.34
N THR A 317 9.64 -7.09 -0.26
CA THR A 317 8.87 -7.56 0.89
C THR A 317 7.47 -8.04 0.53
N CYS A 318 6.73 -7.30 -0.31
CA CYS A 318 5.36 -7.66 -0.68
C CYS A 318 5.23 -8.93 -1.56
N ILE A 319 6.35 -9.50 -2.01
CA ILE A 319 6.40 -10.78 -2.76
C ILE A 319 7.18 -11.87 -2.02
N GLY A 320 7.48 -11.67 -0.73
CA GLY A 320 8.16 -12.68 0.09
C GLY A 320 9.70 -12.65 0.05
N ASN A 321 10.29 -11.59 -0.49
CA ASN A 321 11.75 -11.43 -0.56
C ASN A 321 12.32 -10.60 0.61
N SER A 322 11.70 -10.65 1.78
CA SER A 322 12.20 -9.97 2.99
C SER A 322 13.46 -10.62 3.56
N GLY A 323 13.75 -11.86 3.15
CA GLY A 323 14.77 -12.72 3.77
C GLY A 323 14.37 -13.15 5.18
N PRO A 324 15.17 -14.02 5.84
CA PRO A 324 14.88 -14.54 7.17
C PRO A 324 14.91 -13.43 8.23
N LEU A 325 14.16 -13.61 9.30
CA LEU A 325 14.34 -12.82 10.52
C LEU A 325 15.64 -13.25 11.23
N PRO A 326 16.21 -12.44 12.14
CA PRO A 326 17.29 -12.90 13.01
C PRO A 326 16.86 -14.16 13.77
N GLU A 327 17.74 -15.16 13.82
CA GLU A 327 17.44 -16.49 14.42
C GLU A 327 16.87 -16.41 15.85
N PRO A 328 17.39 -15.56 16.77
CA PRO A 328 16.81 -15.42 18.11
C PRO A 328 15.35 -14.96 18.10
N ILE A 329 14.99 -14.09 17.15
CA ILE A 329 13.62 -13.58 16.99
C ILE A 329 12.70 -14.66 16.42
N GLU A 330 13.16 -15.43 15.41
CA GLU A 330 12.42 -16.57 14.88
C GLU A 330 12.14 -17.63 15.97
N LYS A 331 13.15 -17.98 16.75
CA LYS A 331 13.00 -18.91 17.88
C LYS A 331 12.03 -18.39 18.95
N ALA A 332 12.08 -17.09 19.25
CA ALA A 332 11.17 -16.47 20.19
C ALA A 332 9.70 -16.54 19.72
N ILE A 333 9.45 -16.20 18.43
CA ILE A 333 8.13 -16.30 17.83
C ILE A 333 7.60 -17.74 17.89
N GLN A 334 8.41 -18.71 17.48
CA GLN A 334 8.01 -20.13 17.46
C GLN A 334 7.79 -20.70 18.85
N LYS A 335 8.67 -20.37 19.82
CA LYS A 335 8.60 -20.86 21.20
C LYS A 335 7.29 -20.50 21.90
N ALA A 336 6.79 -19.31 21.68
CA ALA A 336 5.59 -18.80 22.34
C ALA A 336 4.38 -18.66 21.38
N ASP A 337 4.47 -19.22 20.17
CA ASP A 337 3.47 -19.12 19.08
C ASP A 337 2.93 -17.67 18.90
N LEU A 338 3.84 -16.70 18.89
CA LEU A 338 3.46 -15.29 18.85
C LEU A 338 2.85 -14.91 17.52
N THR A 339 1.80 -14.11 17.58
CA THR A 339 1.24 -13.41 16.43
C THR A 339 1.92 -12.04 16.31
N VAL A 340 2.96 -11.99 15.47
CA VAL A 340 3.73 -10.78 15.19
C VAL A 340 3.27 -10.09 13.92
N ALA A 341 3.69 -8.83 13.74
CA ALA A 341 3.26 -7.96 12.68
C ALA A 341 4.37 -7.55 11.71
N SER A 342 3.99 -7.30 10.46
CA SER A 342 4.77 -6.49 9.52
C SER A 342 4.03 -5.20 9.17
N VAL A 343 4.79 -4.12 8.98
CA VAL A 343 4.26 -2.85 8.44
C VAL A 343 5.06 -2.51 7.18
N LEU A 344 4.37 -2.35 6.04
CA LEU A 344 5.02 -2.16 4.76
C LEU A 344 4.29 -1.12 3.90
N SER A 345 5.04 -0.34 3.13
CA SER A 345 4.48 0.63 2.18
C SER A 345 4.12 0.00 0.82
N GLY A 346 3.73 -1.27 0.85
CA GLY A 346 3.33 -2.03 -0.33
C GLY A 346 1.88 -1.81 -0.74
N ASN A 347 1.45 -2.60 -1.74
CA ASN A 347 0.07 -2.68 -2.20
C ASN A 347 -0.62 -4.01 -1.84
N ARG A 348 0.12 -4.99 -1.36
CA ARG A 348 -0.38 -6.33 -1.00
C ARG A 348 0.20 -6.81 0.32
N ASN A 349 -0.65 -7.36 1.16
CA ASN A 349 -0.32 -7.80 2.52
C ASN A 349 -0.95 -9.17 2.86
N PHE A 350 -1.07 -10.06 1.87
CA PHE A 350 -1.66 -11.37 2.08
C PHE A 350 -0.84 -12.21 3.06
N GLU A 351 -1.53 -12.95 3.93
CA GLU A 351 -0.92 -13.88 4.87
C GLU A 351 -0.01 -14.90 4.16
N GLY A 352 1.13 -15.23 4.77
CA GLY A 352 2.13 -16.13 4.19
C GLY A 352 2.94 -15.57 3.03
N ARG A 353 2.56 -14.39 2.50
CA ARG A 353 3.24 -13.78 1.35
C ARG A 353 4.45 -12.93 1.75
N VAL A 354 4.37 -12.23 2.88
CA VAL A 354 5.45 -11.34 3.35
C VAL A 354 6.55 -12.14 4.03
N HIS A 355 6.17 -12.96 5.02
CA HIS A 355 7.08 -13.86 5.72
C HIS A 355 6.28 -14.99 6.38
N PRO A 356 6.77 -16.26 6.37
CA PRO A 356 6.00 -17.40 6.90
C PRO A 356 5.61 -17.27 8.37
N LEU A 357 6.46 -16.66 9.20
CA LEU A 357 6.22 -16.49 10.64
C LEU A 357 5.43 -15.22 10.99
N VAL A 358 5.09 -14.37 10.03
CA VAL A 358 4.38 -13.10 10.28
C VAL A 358 2.93 -13.25 9.87
N LYS A 359 2.06 -13.41 10.85
CA LYS A 359 0.63 -13.71 10.65
C LYS A 359 -0.19 -12.45 10.31
N THR A 360 0.25 -11.26 10.72
CA THR A 360 -0.45 -10.00 10.47
C THR A 360 0.40 -9.04 9.67
N ASN A 361 -0.16 -8.52 8.58
CA ASN A 361 0.57 -7.67 7.65
C ASN A 361 -0.23 -6.40 7.38
N TRP A 362 0.39 -5.23 7.58
CA TRP A 362 -0.28 -3.93 7.53
C TRP A 362 0.33 -3.05 6.45
N LEU A 363 -0.50 -2.58 5.55
CA LEU A 363 -0.11 -1.56 4.57
C LEU A 363 -0.20 -0.19 5.22
N ALA A 364 0.82 0.62 5.04
CA ALA A 364 0.93 1.96 5.60
C ALA A 364 1.70 2.91 4.69
N SER A 365 1.58 4.20 4.92
CA SER A 365 2.43 5.19 4.26
C SER A 365 3.89 5.02 4.68
N PRO A 366 4.87 5.38 3.82
CA PRO A 366 6.28 5.34 4.17
C PRO A 366 6.63 6.03 5.51
N PRO A 367 6.08 7.22 5.85
CA PRO A 367 6.30 7.81 7.18
C PRO A 367 5.78 6.92 8.32
N LEU A 368 4.61 6.30 8.18
CA LEU A 368 4.09 5.40 9.20
C LEU A 368 4.94 4.13 9.34
N VAL A 369 5.51 3.61 8.25
CA VAL A 369 6.47 2.49 8.32
C VAL A 369 7.67 2.84 9.20
N VAL A 370 8.23 4.06 9.03
CA VAL A 370 9.32 4.55 9.90
C VAL A 370 8.85 4.68 11.35
N ALA A 371 7.66 5.24 11.59
CA ALA A 371 7.11 5.41 12.94
C ALA A 371 6.91 4.05 13.65
N TYR A 372 6.39 3.06 12.95
CA TYR A 372 6.19 1.71 13.50
C TYR A 372 7.52 0.97 13.74
N ALA A 373 8.57 1.23 12.96
CA ALA A 373 9.91 0.70 13.26
C ALA A 373 10.49 1.25 14.57
N LEU A 374 10.16 2.51 14.90
CA LEU A 374 10.55 3.14 16.16
C LEU A 374 9.71 2.64 17.35
N ALA A 375 8.43 2.39 17.12
CA ALA A 375 7.50 1.92 18.15
C ALA A 375 7.73 0.44 18.51
N GLY A 376 7.90 -0.41 17.51
CA GLY A 376 8.20 -1.85 17.65
C GLY A 376 6.99 -2.75 17.68
#